data_d46a16b8332fd9153bbad2db33708999
#
_entry.id   d46a16b8332fd9153bbad2db33708999
#
_cell.length_a   1.000
_cell.length_b   1.000
_cell.length_c   1.000
_cell.angle_alpha   90.00
_cell.angle_beta   90.00
_cell.angle_gamma   90.00
#
_symmetry.space_group_name_H-M   'P 1'
#
loop_
_entity.id
_entity.type
_entity.pdbx_description
1 polymer ?
#
loop_
_entity_poly.entity_id
_entity_poly.type
_entity_poly.pdbx_seq_one_letter_code
_entity_poly.pdbx_strand_id
1 'polypeptide(L)'
;MTTTTTQAPEARALRDLADLASLGHLPGLVRQLQGLGGCTNPIRLDGHRTEHPIDTTTGELGPAVRHLAASDLPAGHLLVRCNNRRATRCAACAETYRRDTYQLITAGLKGGKGTPEQVATHPRVFATFTAPSSGPVHNRPASGRCRCGTQHPADTPELGTPLDPDTYDYETAVLWNAHASKIWARFTIYLRREVAKRAGLTQREFAEHARVSFAKVAEYQRRGAVHFHAVIRLDGPDGGDTPPPHWASAELLTDAIRAAARVASAPGPVLHGRAYTFMFGTQLDVRPIRSADFAGGTELTDRAVAAYIAKYATKGAETTTGTLDRPLKFLAELAQLRISEHARRMIRTAWILGARPELEDLRLRAWAHMLGFRGHFSTKTRRYSTTLGALRQARADWRRAQSESTVPADSTAAEDTTLVLAHWTYAGVGLSRGEEWLSAAHAPATGLEGATA
;
A
#
# COMPACT_ATOMS: atom_id res chain seq x y z
N MET A 1 -7.26 -23.34 17.86
CA MET A 1 -7.55 -24.21 16.68
C MET A 1 -8.98 -23.95 16.29
N THR A 2 -9.22 -22.99 15.38
CA THR A 2 -10.54 -22.76 14.78
C THR A 2 -10.51 -23.40 13.40
N THR A 3 -10.98 -24.63 13.32
CA THR A 3 -11.31 -25.31 12.08
C THR A 3 -12.36 -24.49 11.36
N THR A 4 -11.98 -23.85 10.27
CA THR A 4 -12.94 -23.21 9.35
C THR A 4 -13.77 -24.31 8.72
N THR A 5 -14.92 -24.60 9.33
CA THR A 5 -15.91 -25.53 8.74
C THR A 5 -16.43 -24.86 7.48
N THR A 6 -16.03 -25.36 6.32
CA THR A 6 -16.56 -24.95 5.04
C THR A 6 -18.03 -25.37 5.03
N GLN A 7 -18.95 -24.41 5.19
CA GLN A 7 -20.39 -24.70 5.10
C GLN A 7 -20.69 -25.30 3.72
N ALA A 8 -21.46 -26.35 3.69
CA ALA A 8 -21.94 -26.95 2.44
C ALA A 8 -22.64 -25.88 1.58
N PRO A 9 -22.44 -25.86 0.26
CA PRO A 9 -23.08 -24.91 -0.62
C PRO A 9 -24.60 -25.08 -0.57
N GLU A 10 -25.32 -23.96 -0.67
CA GLU A 10 -26.78 -23.97 -0.78
C GLU A 10 -27.20 -24.76 -2.02
N ALA A 11 -28.39 -25.35 -1.99
CA ALA A 11 -28.91 -26.20 -3.06
C ALA A 11 -28.88 -25.57 -4.47
N ARG A 12 -28.95 -24.23 -4.54
CA ARG A 12 -28.81 -23.48 -5.79
C ARG A 12 -27.37 -23.50 -6.31
N ALA A 13 -26.37 -23.28 -5.44
CA ALA A 13 -24.97 -23.31 -5.81
C ALA A 13 -24.52 -24.71 -6.28
N LEU A 14 -25.05 -25.76 -5.66
CA LEU A 14 -24.82 -27.15 -6.12
C LEU A 14 -25.42 -27.41 -7.51
N ARG A 15 -26.60 -26.87 -7.80
CA ARG A 15 -27.22 -26.99 -9.15
C ARG A 15 -26.38 -26.26 -10.20
N ASP A 16 -25.98 -25.00 -9.93
CA ASP A 16 -25.16 -24.23 -10.84
C ASP A 16 -23.81 -24.92 -11.15
N LEU A 17 -23.23 -25.62 -10.15
CA LEU A 17 -22.01 -26.42 -10.35
C LEU A 17 -22.28 -27.73 -11.13
N ALA A 18 -23.42 -28.37 -10.89
CA ALA A 18 -23.79 -29.55 -11.63
C ALA A 18 -24.06 -29.24 -13.12
N ASP A 19 -24.69 -28.10 -13.40
CA ASP A 19 -24.91 -27.63 -14.78
C ASP A 19 -23.57 -27.35 -15.48
N LEU A 20 -22.64 -26.69 -14.83
CA LEU A 20 -21.27 -26.46 -15.35
C LEU A 20 -20.49 -27.77 -15.56
N ALA A 21 -20.70 -28.76 -14.68
CA ALA A 21 -20.10 -30.07 -14.83
C ALA A 21 -20.68 -30.83 -16.04
N SER A 22 -22.01 -30.79 -16.23
CA SER A 22 -22.69 -31.42 -17.35
C SER A 22 -22.30 -30.85 -18.71
N LEU A 23 -21.97 -29.57 -18.74
CA LEU A 23 -21.44 -28.86 -19.92
C LEU A 23 -19.93 -29.06 -20.14
N GLY A 24 -19.23 -29.81 -19.26
CA GLY A 24 -17.77 -29.98 -19.34
C GLY A 24 -16.96 -28.75 -18.95
N HIS A 25 -17.58 -27.72 -18.42
CA HIS A 25 -16.92 -26.42 -18.08
C HIS A 25 -16.23 -26.44 -16.73
N LEU A 26 -16.53 -27.37 -15.84
CA LEU A 26 -16.01 -27.42 -14.48
C LEU A 26 -14.46 -27.47 -14.39
N PRO A 27 -13.73 -28.28 -15.18
CA PRO A 27 -12.27 -28.27 -15.13
C PRO A 27 -11.66 -26.93 -15.55
N GLY A 28 -12.28 -26.25 -16.52
CA GLY A 28 -11.89 -24.92 -16.95
C GLY A 28 -12.09 -23.87 -15.84
N LEU A 29 -13.23 -23.91 -15.16
CA LEU A 29 -13.52 -23.04 -14.02
C LEU A 29 -12.52 -23.26 -12.87
N VAL A 30 -12.21 -24.51 -12.53
CA VAL A 30 -11.23 -24.84 -11.50
C VAL A 30 -9.85 -24.24 -11.85
N ARG A 31 -9.39 -24.40 -13.09
CA ARG A 31 -8.12 -23.77 -13.55
C ARG A 31 -8.16 -22.24 -13.42
N GLN A 32 -9.28 -21.61 -13.81
CA GLN A 32 -9.44 -20.18 -13.71
C GLN A 32 -9.39 -19.71 -12.25
N LEU A 33 -10.05 -20.40 -11.33
CA LEU A 33 -10.03 -20.12 -9.89
C LEU A 33 -8.64 -20.35 -9.28
N GLN A 34 -7.94 -21.41 -9.65
CA GLN A 34 -6.55 -21.64 -9.23
C GLN A 34 -5.62 -20.50 -9.68
N GLY A 35 -5.83 -19.99 -10.91
CA GLY A 35 -5.10 -18.84 -11.42
C GLY A 35 -5.28 -17.55 -10.61
N LEU A 36 -6.38 -17.44 -9.85
CA LEU A 36 -6.63 -16.35 -8.92
C LEU A 36 -5.73 -16.40 -7.67
N GLY A 37 -5.10 -17.55 -7.37
CA GLY A 37 -4.20 -17.72 -6.23
C GLY A 37 -4.83 -17.31 -4.90
N GLY A 38 -6.06 -17.79 -4.63
CA GLY A 38 -6.80 -17.52 -3.40
C GLY A 38 -7.43 -16.12 -3.29
N CYS A 39 -7.55 -15.38 -4.40
CA CYS A 39 -8.28 -14.10 -4.39
C CYS A 39 -9.78 -14.33 -4.14
N THR A 40 -10.28 -13.82 -3.02
CA THR A 40 -11.67 -13.96 -2.61
C THR A 40 -12.62 -12.92 -3.21
N ASN A 41 -12.09 -11.90 -3.88
CA ASN A 41 -12.89 -10.82 -4.43
C ASN A 41 -12.40 -10.42 -5.83
N PRO A 42 -12.35 -11.38 -6.80
CA PRO A 42 -11.87 -11.11 -8.15
C PRO A 42 -12.73 -10.07 -8.86
N ILE A 43 -12.15 -9.37 -9.82
CA ILE A 43 -12.85 -8.50 -10.75
C ILE A 43 -13.32 -9.39 -11.89
N ARG A 44 -14.58 -9.24 -12.29
CA ARG A 44 -15.18 -9.86 -13.46
C ARG A 44 -15.11 -8.91 -14.64
N LEU A 45 -14.61 -9.39 -15.75
CA LEU A 45 -14.48 -8.62 -16.98
C LEU A 45 -15.22 -9.33 -18.12
N ASP A 46 -15.99 -8.56 -18.89
CA ASP A 46 -16.59 -8.96 -20.14
C ASP A 46 -15.82 -8.36 -21.30
N GLY A 47 -15.80 -9.07 -22.43
CA GLY A 47 -15.11 -8.59 -23.62
C GLY A 47 -14.24 -9.66 -24.26
N HIS A 48 -13.25 -9.24 -25.00
CA HIS A 48 -12.39 -10.15 -25.75
C HIS A 48 -10.96 -9.59 -25.90
N ARG A 49 -10.06 -10.51 -26.24
CA ARG A 49 -8.68 -10.24 -26.64
C ARG A 49 -8.37 -11.04 -27.90
N THR A 50 -7.77 -10.37 -28.89
CA THR A 50 -7.33 -10.99 -30.14
C THR A 50 -5.85 -10.67 -30.35
N GLU A 51 -5.08 -11.67 -30.76
CA GLU A 51 -3.66 -11.55 -31.08
C GLU A 51 -3.46 -11.70 -32.60
N HIS A 52 -2.75 -10.76 -33.17
CA HIS A 52 -2.45 -10.71 -34.61
C HIS A 52 -0.93 -10.66 -34.79
N PRO A 53 -0.33 -11.49 -35.65
CA PRO A 53 1.04 -11.30 -36.06
C PRO A 53 1.17 -10.01 -36.91
N ILE A 54 2.29 -9.32 -36.76
CA ILE A 54 2.64 -8.15 -37.56
C ILE A 54 3.74 -8.56 -38.55
N ASP A 55 3.54 -8.29 -39.81
CA ASP A 55 4.63 -8.33 -40.77
C ASP A 55 5.56 -7.13 -40.52
N THR A 56 6.76 -7.38 -40.04
CA THR A 56 7.72 -6.32 -39.68
C THR A 56 8.25 -5.57 -40.92
N THR A 57 8.06 -6.10 -42.13
CA THR A 57 8.51 -5.50 -43.38
C THR A 57 7.46 -4.54 -43.93
N THR A 58 6.18 -4.94 -43.91
CA THR A 58 5.08 -4.15 -44.46
C THR A 58 4.31 -3.38 -43.39
N GLY A 59 4.39 -3.78 -42.11
CA GLY A 59 3.58 -3.26 -41.02
C GLY A 59 2.12 -3.75 -41.05
N GLU A 60 1.78 -4.67 -41.93
CA GLU A 60 0.42 -5.21 -42.06
C GLU A 60 0.11 -6.23 -40.94
N LEU A 61 -1.17 -6.27 -40.54
CA LEU A 61 -1.68 -7.25 -39.60
C LEU A 61 -2.07 -8.54 -40.31
N GLY A 62 -1.50 -9.65 -39.85
CA GLY A 62 -1.93 -10.97 -40.28
C GLY A 62 -3.27 -11.39 -39.66
N PRO A 63 -3.82 -12.56 -40.05
CA PRO A 63 -5.04 -13.10 -39.46
C PRO A 63 -4.86 -13.36 -37.94
N ALA A 64 -5.99 -13.33 -37.21
CA ALA A 64 -5.96 -13.60 -35.76
C ALA A 64 -5.42 -15.00 -35.51
N VAL A 65 -4.34 -15.10 -34.70
CA VAL A 65 -3.74 -16.38 -34.29
C VAL A 65 -4.26 -16.88 -32.95
N ARG A 66 -4.79 -15.97 -32.13
CA ARG A 66 -5.45 -16.31 -30.87
C ARG A 66 -6.60 -15.37 -30.61
N HIS A 67 -7.73 -15.95 -30.20
CA HIS A 67 -8.91 -15.21 -29.73
C HIS A 67 -9.36 -15.76 -28.39
N LEU A 68 -9.73 -14.87 -27.48
CA LEU A 68 -10.28 -15.18 -26.17
C LEU A 68 -11.46 -14.24 -25.92
N ALA A 69 -12.67 -14.77 -25.88
CA ALA A 69 -13.84 -14.02 -25.43
C ALA A 69 -14.27 -14.43 -24.03
N ALA A 70 -14.86 -13.51 -23.29
CA ALA A 70 -15.40 -13.80 -21.96
C ALA A 70 -16.50 -14.87 -22.02
N SER A 71 -17.32 -14.85 -23.08
CA SER A 71 -18.37 -15.84 -23.36
C SER A 71 -17.86 -17.27 -23.49
N ASP A 72 -16.60 -17.45 -23.91
CA ASP A 72 -15.99 -18.76 -24.12
C ASP A 72 -15.41 -19.34 -22.83
N LEU A 73 -15.38 -18.52 -21.76
CA LEU A 73 -14.90 -18.95 -20.45
C LEU A 73 -15.99 -19.62 -19.64
N PRO A 74 -15.63 -20.60 -18.79
CA PRO A 74 -16.60 -21.39 -18.02
C PRO A 74 -17.56 -20.57 -17.14
N ALA A 75 -17.10 -19.43 -16.62
CA ALA A 75 -17.90 -18.53 -15.80
C ALA A 75 -18.62 -17.43 -16.64
N GLY A 76 -18.50 -17.43 -17.96
CA GLY A 76 -18.98 -16.35 -18.83
C GLY A 76 -18.25 -15.01 -18.67
N HIS A 77 -17.22 -14.97 -17.83
CA HIS A 77 -16.42 -13.78 -17.52
C HIS A 77 -14.94 -14.14 -17.37
N LEU A 78 -14.07 -13.20 -17.73
CA LEU A 78 -12.66 -13.28 -17.33
C LEU A 78 -12.53 -12.86 -15.86
N LEU A 79 -12.07 -13.77 -15.02
CA LEU A 79 -11.79 -13.50 -13.60
C LEU A 79 -10.35 -13.05 -13.44
N VAL A 80 -10.14 -11.84 -12.91
CA VAL A 80 -8.81 -11.31 -12.61
C VAL A 80 -8.67 -10.97 -11.12
N ARG A 81 -7.46 -11.12 -10.58
CA ARG A 81 -7.20 -10.82 -9.17
C ARG A 81 -7.53 -9.36 -8.85
N CYS A 82 -8.18 -9.09 -7.73
CA CYS A 82 -8.53 -7.74 -7.30
C CYS A 82 -7.32 -6.86 -6.97
N ASN A 83 -6.16 -7.47 -6.70
CA ASN A 83 -4.92 -6.79 -6.29
C ASN A 83 -5.11 -5.78 -5.15
N ASN A 84 -6.13 -5.98 -4.30
CA ASN A 84 -6.38 -5.09 -3.18
C ASN A 84 -5.30 -5.27 -2.12
N ARG A 85 -4.72 -4.15 -1.67
CA ARG A 85 -3.68 -4.15 -0.66
C ARG A 85 -4.18 -4.40 0.76
N ARG A 86 -5.50 -4.26 1.01
CA ARG A 86 -6.11 -4.40 2.34
C ARG A 86 -6.48 -5.84 2.62
N ALA A 87 -5.97 -6.39 3.73
CA ALA A 87 -6.26 -7.78 4.13
C ALA A 87 -7.74 -7.99 4.46
N THR A 88 -8.44 -6.96 4.95
CA THR A 88 -9.88 -6.96 5.21
C THR A 88 -10.73 -7.15 3.96
N ARG A 89 -10.18 -6.84 2.78
CA ARG A 89 -10.86 -7.04 1.49
C ARG A 89 -10.47 -8.33 0.81
N CYS A 90 -9.19 -8.67 0.84
CA CYS A 90 -8.69 -9.90 0.23
C CYS A 90 -7.31 -10.24 0.83
N ALA A 91 -7.29 -11.23 1.72
CA ALA A 91 -6.05 -11.62 2.42
C ALA A 91 -4.96 -12.08 1.45
N ALA A 92 -5.30 -12.89 0.43
CA ALA A 92 -4.33 -13.40 -0.54
C ALA A 92 -3.70 -12.29 -1.40
N CYS A 93 -4.49 -11.31 -1.85
CA CYS A 93 -3.95 -10.17 -2.61
C CYS A 93 -3.14 -9.23 -1.73
N ALA A 94 -3.57 -8.99 -0.50
CA ALA A 94 -2.83 -8.18 0.46
C ALA A 94 -1.48 -8.82 0.82
N GLU A 95 -1.43 -10.14 0.98
CA GLU A 95 -0.18 -10.86 1.23
C GLU A 95 0.78 -10.75 0.03
N THR A 96 0.28 -10.90 -1.19
CA THR A 96 1.09 -10.66 -2.40
C THR A 96 1.63 -9.22 -2.43
N TYR A 97 0.78 -8.23 -2.11
CA TYR A 97 1.20 -6.83 -2.05
C TYR A 97 2.24 -6.59 -0.95
N ARG A 98 2.10 -7.23 0.20
CA ARG A 98 3.07 -7.16 1.30
C ARG A 98 4.44 -7.71 0.87
N ARG A 99 4.46 -8.89 0.24
CA ARG A 99 5.70 -9.50 -0.30
C ARG A 99 6.33 -8.62 -1.37
N ASP A 100 5.55 -8.06 -2.28
CA ASP A 100 6.04 -7.16 -3.32
C ASP A 100 6.63 -5.88 -2.71
N THR A 101 5.96 -5.32 -1.70
CA THR A 101 6.47 -4.14 -0.99
C THR A 101 7.78 -4.46 -0.27
N TYR A 102 7.87 -5.63 0.37
CA TYR A 102 9.12 -6.09 1.00
C TYR A 102 10.26 -6.14 -0.02
N GLN A 103 10.04 -6.78 -1.19
CA GLN A 103 11.04 -6.86 -2.25
C GLN A 103 11.42 -5.47 -2.79
N LEU A 104 10.44 -4.58 -2.96
CA LEU A 104 10.67 -3.22 -3.42
C LEU A 104 11.57 -2.43 -2.44
N ILE A 105 11.29 -2.53 -1.14
CA ILE A 105 12.09 -1.84 -0.11
C ILE A 105 13.48 -2.46 0.00
N THR A 106 13.57 -3.78 0.00
CA THR A 106 14.85 -4.52 0.04
C THR A 106 15.72 -4.15 -1.16
N ALA A 107 15.16 -4.11 -2.37
CA ALA A 107 15.90 -3.68 -3.56
C ALA A 107 16.45 -2.24 -3.41
N GLY A 108 15.69 -1.33 -2.79
CA GLY A 108 16.17 0.02 -2.51
C GLY A 108 17.22 0.10 -1.39
N LEU A 109 17.38 -0.94 -0.58
CA LEU A 109 18.35 -0.98 0.53
C LEU A 109 19.63 -1.75 0.16
N LYS A 110 19.48 -2.84 -0.62
CA LYS A 110 20.58 -3.80 -0.90
C LYS A 110 20.89 -3.97 -2.39
N GLY A 111 20.06 -3.38 -3.26
CA GLY A 111 20.12 -3.69 -4.69
C GLY A 111 19.31 -4.92 -5.09
N GLY A 112 19.47 -5.35 -6.33
CA GLY A 112 18.71 -6.44 -6.95
C GLY A 112 17.38 -5.97 -7.59
N LYS A 113 16.77 -6.85 -8.39
CA LYS A 113 15.52 -6.54 -9.11
C LYS A 113 15.62 -5.30 -10.01
N GLY A 114 16.75 -5.14 -10.71
CA GLY A 114 17.04 -3.98 -11.54
C GLY A 114 17.49 -2.72 -10.80
N THR A 115 17.79 -2.82 -9.51
CA THR A 115 18.42 -1.77 -8.70
C THR A 115 19.88 -2.14 -8.47
N PRO A 116 20.84 -1.22 -8.71
CA PRO A 116 22.27 -1.51 -8.52
C PRO A 116 22.60 -1.90 -7.08
N GLU A 117 23.52 -2.84 -6.89
CA GLU A 117 23.94 -3.33 -5.56
C GLU A 117 24.69 -2.27 -4.75
N GLN A 118 25.37 -1.33 -5.42
CA GLN A 118 26.08 -0.24 -4.76
C GLN A 118 25.18 0.63 -3.86
N VAL A 119 23.85 0.63 -4.04
CA VAL A 119 22.93 1.34 -3.13
C VAL A 119 23.07 0.88 -1.68
N ALA A 120 23.60 -0.33 -1.45
CA ALA A 120 23.87 -0.85 -0.11
C ALA A 120 24.92 -0.03 0.67
N THR A 121 25.77 0.74 -0.02
CA THR A 121 26.78 1.60 0.59
C THR A 121 26.33 3.05 0.73
N HIS A 122 25.23 3.45 0.09
CA HIS A 122 24.74 4.82 0.12
C HIS A 122 24.21 5.20 1.51
N PRO A 123 24.44 6.44 1.97
CA PRO A 123 23.90 6.94 3.23
C PRO A 123 22.38 6.84 3.27
N ARG A 124 21.83 6.17 4.29
CA ARG A 124 20.40 5.94 4.42
C ARG A 124 19.94 5.92 5.86
N VAL A 125 18.71 6.39 6.06
CA VAL A 125 18.08 6.48 7.37
C VAL A 125 16.65 6.00 7.32
N PHE A 126 16.15 5.52 8.45
CA PHE A 126 14.74 5.30 8.69
C PHE A 126 14.19 6.43 9.55
N ALA A 127 13.12 7.07 9.09
CA ALA A 127 12.52 8.21 9.76
C ALA A 127 11.02 7.99 10.02
N THR A 128 10.56 8.36 11.21
CA THR A 128 9.15 8.33 11.63
C THR A 128 8.66 9.72 11.95
N PHE A 129 7.66 10.19 11.20
CA PHE A 129 7.06 11.52 11.32
C PHE A 129 5.69 11.40 11.96
N THR A 130 5.49 12.04 13.09
CA THR A 130 4.25 11.92 13.88
C THR A 130 3.40 13.18 13.75
N ALA A 131 2.07 13.02 13.79
CA ALA A 131 1.12 14.12 13.86
C ALA A 131 1.22 14.86 15.21
N PRO A 132 0.90 16.15 15.27
CA PRO A 132 0.73 16.87 16.53
C PRO A 132 -0.30 16.21 17.44
N SER A 133 -0.28 16.57 18.71
CA SER A 133 -1.33 16.16 19.64
C SER A 133 -2.61 16.98 19.40
N SER A 134 -3.75 16.30 19.39
CA SER A 134 -5.09 16.92 19.41
C SER A 134 -5.77 16.80 20.76
N GLY A 135 -5.04 16.35 21.77
CA GLY A 135 -5.49 16.11 23.14
C GLY A 135 -4.83 14.88 23.76
N PRO A 136 -4.91 14.72 25.08
CA PRO A 136 -4.37 13.55 25.77
C PRO A 136 -5.19 12.32 25.44
N VAL A 137 -4.49 11.18 25.21
CA VAL A 137 -5.11 9.90 24.90
C VAL A 137 -4.63 8.81 25.84
N HIS A 138 -5.43 7.74 26.00
CA HIS A 138 -4.99 6.54 26.69
C HIS A 138 -3.76 5.96 25.99
N ASN A 139 -2.70 5.75 26.74
CA ASN A 139 -1.43 5.23 26.24
C ASN A 139 -0.87 4.14 27.14
N ARG A 140 0.14 3.46 26.65
CA ARG A 140 0.95 2.50 27.41
C ARG A 140 2.39 2.98 27.39
N PRO A 141 2.80 3.80 28.38
CA PRO A 141 4.18 4.22 28.47
C PRO A 141 5.12 3.04 28.74
N ALA A 142 6.39 3.16 28.35
CA ALA A 142 7.41 2.14 28.60
C ALA A 142 7.61 1.89 30.11
N SER A 143 7.45 2.93 30.92
CA SER A 143 7.49 2.88 32.37
C SER A 143 6.34 3.70 32.97
N GLY A 144 5.78 3.22 34.10
CA GLY A 144 4.70 3.92 34.82
C GLY A 144 3.29 3.61 34.27
N ARG A 145 2.36 4.53 34.52
CA ARG A 145 0.93 4.39 34.22
C ARG A 145 0.49 5.42 33.18
N CYS A 146 -0.61 5.14 32.48
CA CYS A 146 -1.33 6.12 31.69
C CYS A 146 -1.74 7.32 32.56
N ARG A 147 -1.95 8.50 31.97
CA ARG A 147 -2.46 9.68 32.69
C ARG A 147 -3.83 9.46 33.35
N CYS A 148 -4.61 8.44 32.92
CA CYS A 148 -5.84 8.03 33.58
C CYS A 148 -5.61 7.25 34.90
N GLY A 149 -4.36 7.00 35.28
CA GLY A 149 -3.99 6.22 36.47
C GLY A 149 -3.87 4.71 36.22
N THR A 150 -4.33 4.19 35.08
CA THR A 150 -4.37 2.75 34.79
C THR A 150 -3.14 2.31 33.99
N GLN A 151 -2.67 1.10 34.26
CA GLN A 151 -1.70 0.42 33.40
C GLN A 151 -2.45 -0.46 32.39
N HIS A 152 -2.57 0.03 31.14
CA HIS A 152 -3.32 -0.67 30.09
C HIS A 152 -2.55 -1.88 29.55
N PRO A 153 -3.19 -3.06 29.39
CA PRO A 153 -2.69 -4.15 28.55
C PRO A 153 -2.48 -3.71 27.09
N ALA A 154 -1.63 -4.42 26.35
CA ALA A 154 -1.27 -4.04 24.98
C ALA A 154 -2.44 -4.10 23.99
N ASP A 155 -3.43 -4.94 24.25
CA ASP A 155 -4.62 -5.22 23.44
C ASP A 155 -5.86 -4.44 23.87
N THR A 156 -5.76 -3.64 24.93
CA THR A 156 -6.86 -2.82 25.45
C THR A 156 -7.46 -1.93 24.37
N PRO A 157 -8.80 -1.97 24.14
CA PRO A 157 -9.48 -1.17 23.13
C PRO A 157 -9.40 0.34 23.35
N GLU A 158 -9.25 0.78 24.59
CA GLU A 158 -9.16 2.19 24.98
C GLU A 158 -7.87 2.86 24.51
N LEU A 159 -6.80 2.09 24.25
CA LEU A 159 -5.53 2.67 23.80
C LEU A 159 -5.70 3.51 22.54
N GLY A 160 -5.28 4.77 22.63
CA GLY A 160 -5.39 5.76 21.56
C GLY A 160 -6.71 6.54 21.56
N THR A 161 -7.70 6.17 22.38
CA THR A 161 -8.88 6.99 22.57
C THR A 161 -8.58 8.17 23.50
N PRO A 162 -9.27 9.32 23.35
CA PRO A 162 -9.09 10.47 24.22
C PRO A 162 -9.38 10.14 25.71
N LEU A 163 -8.62 10.73 26.62
CA LEU A 163 -8.92 10.69 28.04
C LEU A 163 -10.24 11.41 28.34
N ASP A 164 -10.47 12.52 27.65
CA ASP A 164 -11.72 13.27 27.68
C ASP A 164 -12.14 13.54 26.22
N PRO A 165 -13.16 12.83 25.73
CA PRO A 165 -13.65 13.00 24.37
C PRO A 165 -14.25 14.39 24.09
N ASP A 166 -14.67 15.14 25.08
CA ASP A 166 -15.33 16.44 24.87
C ASP A 166 -14.32 17.58 24.71
N THR A 167 -13.11 17.41 25.25
CA THR A 167 -12.01 18.38 25.09
C THR A 167 -11.02 18.02 23.97
N TYR A 168 -11.19 16.84 23.35
CA TYR A 168 -10.31 16.41 22.25
C TYR A 168 -10.64 17.19 20.96
N ASP A 169 -9.62 17.80 20.34
CA ASP A 169 -9.76 18.60 19.11
C ASP A 169 -9.89 17.69 17.86
N TYR A 170 -11.11 17.17 17.64
CA TYR A 170 -11.47 16.35 16.48
C TYR A 170 -11.34 17.09 15.16
N GLU A 171 -11.62 18.40 15.14
CA GLU A 171 -11.53 19.23 13.94
C GLU A 171 -10.09 19.30 13.45
N THR A 172 -9.16 19.71 14.33
CA THR A 172 -7.74 19.76 13.99
C THR A 172 -7.19 18.36 13.62
N ALA A 173 -7.62 17.29 14.29
CA ALA A 173 -7.18 15.92 13.98
C ALA A 173 -7.56 15.50 12.55
N VAL A 174 -8.81 15.73 12.15
CA VAL A 174 -9.31 15.41 10.80
C VAL A 174 -8.64 16.28 9.74
N LEU A 175 -8.55 17.58 9.98
CA LEU A 175 -7.94 18.54 9.06
C LEU A 175 -6.43 18.26 8.89
N TRP A 176 -5.74 17.87 9.97
CA TRP A 176 -4.34 17.45 9.86
C TRP A 176 -4.19 16.24 8.95
N ASN A 177 -5.02 15.19 9.13
CA ASN A 177 -5.02 14.03 8.25
C ASN A 177 -5.23 14.42 6.78
N ALA A 178 -6.16 15.33 6.50
CA ALA A 178 -6.44 15.82 5.15
C ALA A 178 -5.24 16.57 4.52
N HIS A 179 -4.41 17.21 5.35
CA HIS A 179 -3.23 17.96 4.90
C HIS A 179 -1.92 17.18 4.98
N ALA A 180 -1.90 15.99 5.59
CA ALA A 180 -0.67 15.20 5.81
C ALA A 180 0.15 14.98 4.54
N SER A 181 -0.50 14.72 3.40
CA SER A 181 0.19 14.57 2.11
C SER A 181 0.81 15.88 1.59
N LYS A 182 0.18 17.03 1.85
CA LYS A 182 0.72 18.34 1.49
C LYS A 182 1.95 18.67 2.36
N ILE A 183 1.89 18.34 3.65
CA ILE A 183 3.03 18.51 4.58
C ILE A 183 4.20 17.65 4.11
N TRP A 184 3.97 16.39 3.73
CA TRP A 184 5.00 15.51 3.18
C TRP A 184 5.64 16.09 1.90
N ALA A 185 4.84 16.60 0.98
CA ALA A 185 5.35 17.23 -0.24
C ALA A 185 6.24 18.45 0.07
N ARG A 186 5.82 19.30 1.01
CA ARG A 186 6.64 20.43 1.49
C ARG A 186 7.94 19.95 2.15
N PHE A 187 7.84 18.93 3.00
CA PHE A 187 9.01 18.32 3.63
C PHE A 187 10.06 17.88 2.60
N THR A 188 9.63 17.19 1.52
CA THR A 188 10.60 16.73 0.50
C THR A 188 11.29 17.86 -0.24
N ILE A 189 10.64 19.03 -0.39
CA ILE A 189 11.25 20.24 -0.94
C ILE A 189 12.27 20.81 0.04
N TYR A 190 11.90 20.99 1.31
CA TYR A 190 12.78 21.51 2.34
C TYR A 190 13.95 20.58 2.62
N LEU A 191 13.75 19.27 2.57
CA LEU A 191 14.82 18.29 2.75
C LEU A 191 15.93 18.49 1.70
N ARG A 192 15.58 18.63 0.42
CA ARG A 192 16.55 18.90 -0.64
C ARG A 192 17.32 20.21 -0.39
N ARG A 193 16.62 21.27 0.04
CA ARG A 193 17.20 22.55 0.39
C ARG A 193 18.18 22.45 1.56
N GLU A 194 17.80 21.69 2.60
CA GLU A 194 18.62 21.52 3.78
C GLU A 194 19.86 20.65 3.51
N VAL A 195 19.74 19.62 2.65
CA VAL A 195 20.92 18.84 2.22
C VAL A 195 21.86 19.71 1.40
N ALA A 196 21.37 20.44 0.40
CA ALA A 196 22.17 21.35 -0.42
C ALA A 196 22.90 22.39 0.45
N LYS A 197 22.17 23.06 1.36
CA LYS A 197 22.73 24.04 2.28
C LYS A 197 23.87 23.48 3.12
N ARG A 198 23.73 22.27 3.67
CA ARG A 198 24.75 21.61 4.49
C ARG A 198 25.98 21.17 3.68
N ALA A 199 25.75 20.87 2.41
CA ALA A 199 26.83 20.57 1.47
C ALA A 199 27.54 21.83 0.92
N GLY A 200 27.07 23.02 1.25
CA GLY A 200 27.61 24.28 0.70
C GLY A 200 27.20 24.52 -0.76
N LEU A 201 26.11 23.91 -1.23
CA LEU A 201 25.68 23.93 -2.62
C LEU A 201 24.38 24.74 -2.81
N THR A 202 24.24 25.33 -3.98
CA THR A 202 22.93 25.81 -4.46
C THR A 202 22.01 24.65 -4.84
N GLN A 203 20.71 24.93 -5.01
CA GLN A 203 19.75 23.90 -5.44
C GLN A 203 20.06 23.31 -6.83
N ARG A 204 20.65 24.13 -7.70
CA ARG A 204 21.06 23.72 -9.05
C ARG A 204 22.24 22.77 -8.98
N GLU A 205 23.30 23.17 -8.33
CA GLU A 205 24.51 22.36 -8.12
C GLU A 205 24.17 21.05 -7.39
N PHE A 206 23.29 21.09 -6.39
CA PHE A 206 22.86 19.88 -5.70
C PHE A 206 22.26 18.85 -6.66
N ALA A 207 21.45 19.29 -7.64
CA ALA A 207 20.83 18.38 -8.61
C ALA A 207 21.86 17.74 -9.57
N GLU A 208 23.01 18.39 -9.76
CA GLU A 208 24.13 17.89 -10.57
C GLU A 208 25.01 16.89 -9.82
N HIS A 209 24.99 16.93 -8.47
CA HIS A 209 25.87 16.10 -7.63
C HIS A 209 25.15 14.98 -6.87
N ALA A 210 23.89 15.19 -6.46
CA ALA A 210 23.20 14.25 -5.58
C ALA A 210 21.67 14.28 -5.75
N ARG A 211 21.04 13.22 -5.24
CA ARG A 211 19.57 13.09 -5.15
C ARG A 211 19.15 12.54 -3.81
N VAL A 212 18.01 13.01 -3.33
CA VAL A 212 17.29 12.36 -2.24
C VAL A 212 16.30 11.37 -2.82
N SER A 213 16.48 10.10 -2.52
CA SER A 213 15.56 9.00 -2.84
C SER A 213 14.86 8.53 -1.57
N PHE A 214 13.59 8.18 -1.68
CA PHE A 214 12.84 7.66 -0.53
C PHE A 214 11.77 6.64 -0.92
N ALA A 215 11.41 5.81 0.05
CA ALA A 215 10.16 5.05 0.09
C ALA A 215 9.45 5.35 1.41
N LYS A 216 8.18 5.71 1.32
CA LYS A 216 7.35 6.14 2.44
C LYS A 216 6.08 5.29 2.54
N VAL A 217 5.68 4.91 3.75
CA VAL A 217 4.37 4.37 4.06
C VAL A 217 3.64 5.26 5.07
N ALA A 218 2.33 5.34 4.92
CA ALA A 218 1.44 5.94 5.90
C ALA A 218 0.87 4.85 6.80
N GLU A 219 0.75 5.12 8.08
CA GLU A 219 0.10 4.26 9.08
C GLU A 219 -0.83 5.11 9.94
N TYR A 220 -1.96 4.53 10.37
CA TYR A 220 -2.78 5.16 11.39
C TYR A 220 -2.30 4.75 12.77
N GLN A 221 -2.02 5.75 13.60
CA GLN A 221 -1.92 5.54 15.04
C GLN A 221 -3.30 5.17 15.61
N ARG A 222 -3.35 4.51 16.75
CA ARG A 222 -4.62 4.12 17.38
C ARG A 222 -5.57 5.31 17.64
N ARG A 223 -5.02 6.52 17.80
CA ARG A 223 -5.78 7.77 17.92
C ARG A 223 -6.34 8.31 16.59
N GLY A 224 -6.25 7.56 15.52
CA GLY A 224 -6.76 7.96 14.21
C GLY A 224 -5.92 9.01 13.46
N ALA A 225 -4.77 9.41 13.98
CA ALA A 225 -3.86 10.30 13.28
C ALA A 225 -2.91 9.51 12.38
N VAL A 226 -2.72 9.97 11.16
CA VAL A 226 -1.75 9.39 10.23
C VAL A 226 -0.34 9.75 10.68
N HIS A 227 0.60 8.80 10.62
CA HIS A 227 2.01 9.09 10.65
C HIS A 227 2.74 8.42 9.49
N PHE A 228 3.95 8.90 9.19
CA PHE A 228 4.72 8.38 8.09
C PHE A 228 5.97 7.68 8.57
N HIS A 229 6.24 6.51 7.99
CA HIS A 229 7.53 5.85 8.06
C HIS A 229 8.19 5.94 6.70
N ALA A 230 9.45 6.34 6.66
CA ALA A 230 10.18 6.49 5.42
C ALA A 230 11.61 5.97 5.53
N VAL A 231 12.03 5.21 4.54
CA VAL A 231 13.46 5.06 4.23
C VAL A 231 13.85 6.21 3.33
N ILE A 232 14.86 6.95 3.71
CA ILE A 232 15.39 8.07 2.95
C ILE A 232 16.88 7.79 2.70
N ARG A 233 17.30 7.90 1.44
CA ARG A 233 18.66 7.61 0.98
C ARG A 233 19.20 8.78 0.18
N LEU A 234 20.49 9.03 0.30
CA LEU A 234 21.21 10.04 -0.47
C LEU A 234 22.01 9.33 -1.55
N ASP A 235 21.69 9.60 -2.80
CA ASP A 235 22.27 8.99 -3.99
C ASP A 235 23.10 10.01 -4.78
N GLY A 236 23.88 9.54 -5.74
CA GLY A 236 24.48 10.39 -6.76
C GLY A 236 23.45 10.97 -7.75
N PRO A 237 23.88 11.73 -8.77
CA PRO A 237 23.00 12.49 -9.65
C PRO A 237 22.03 11.60 -10.45
N ASP A 238 22.42 10.37 -10.79
CA ASP A 238 21.58 9.43 -11.51
C ASP A 238 20.79 8.47 -10.61
N GLY A 239 20.74 8.74 -9.32
CA GLY A 239 20.10 7.90 -8.32
C GLY A 239 21.01 6.76 -7.89
N GLY A 240 20.46 5.55 -7.78
CA GLY A 240 21.23 4.37 -7.37
C GLY A 240 22.34 3.95 -8.35
N ASP A 241 22.31 4.46 -9.58
CA ASP A 241 23.28 4.13 -10.62
C ASP A 241 24.64 4.81 -10.45
N THR A 242 24.69 5.87 -9.65
CA THR A 242 25.91 6.61 -9.36
C THR A 242 26.16 6.72 -7.85
N PRO A 243 27.44 6.65 -7.40
CA PRO A 243 27.75 6.79 -5.99
C PRO A 243 27.44 8.21 -5.50
N PRO A 244 27.07 8.36 -4.22
CA PRO A 244 26.89 9.68 -3.61
C PRO A 244 28.23 10.40 -3.48
N PRO A 245 28.24 11.74 -3.45
CA PRO A 245 29.45 12.51 -3.23
C PRO A 245 30.10 12.20 -1.86
N HIS A 246 31.39 12.46 -1.72
CA HIS A 246 32.15 12.18 -0.49
C HIS A 246 31.63 12.89 0.77
N TRP A 247 30.99 14.06 0.62
CA TRP A 247 30.36 14.80 1.73
C TRP A 247 29.02 14.19 2.19
N ALA A 248 28.43 13.28 1.40
CA ALA A 248 27.17 12.67 1.73
C ALA A 248 27.34 11.66 2.87
N SER A 249 26.72 11.94 4.02
CA SER A 249 26.76 11.04 5.17
C SER A 249 25.37 10.83 5.77
N ALA A 250 25.21 9.78 6.58
CA ALA A 250 23.97 9.50 7.29
C ALA A 250 23.67 10.58 8.35
N GLU A 251 24.71 11.15 8.95
CA GLU A 251 24.63 12.24 9.93
C GLU A 251 24.10 13.51 9.27
N LEU A 252 24.71 13.93 8.14
CA LEU A 252 24.27 15.08 7.35
C LEU A 252 22.79 14.91 6.94
N LEU A 253 22.43 13.72 6.46
CA LEU A 253 21.05 13.40 6.07
C LEU A 253 20.09 13.46 7.26
N THR A 254 20.50 12.94 8.42
CA THR A 254 19.72 12.97 9.67
C THR A 254 19.44 14.41 10.10
N ASP A 255 20.45 15.27 10.09
CA ASP A 255 20.32 16.68 10.48
C ASP A 255 19.47 17.47 9.48
N ALA A 256 19.62 17.18 8.19
CA ALA A 256 18.80 17.79 7.15
C ALA A 256 17.31 17.39 7.31
N ILE A 257 17.02 16.13 7.63
CA ILE A 257 15.66 15.64 7.89
C ILE A 257 15.06 16.35 9.09
N ARG A 258 15.79 16.45 10.20
CA ARG A 258 15.32 17.15 11.41
C ARG A 258 15.03 18.63 11.15
N ALA A 259 15.89 19.31 10.42
CA ALA A 259 15.70 20.71 10.07
C ALA A 259 14.50 20.90 9.12
N ALA A 260 14.41 20.10 8.07
CA ALA A 260 13.31 20.16 7.12
C ALA A 260 11.95 19.87 7.76
N ALA A 261 11.89 18.88 8.66
CA ALA A 261 10.63 18.52 9.34
C ALA A 261 10.10 19.64 10.25
N ARG A 262 11.00 20.41 10.88
CA ARG A 262 10.63 21.55 11.74
C ARG A 262 10.00 22.70 11.00
N VAL A 263 10.31 22.90 9.71
CA VAL A 263 9.82 24.02 8.90
C VAL A 263 8.77 23.62 7.88
N ALA A 264 8.63 22.32 7.63
CA ALA A 264 7.67 21.81 6.66
C ALA A 264 6.24 22.08 7.15
N SER A 265 5.54 22.98 6.48
CA SER A 265 4.17 23.38 6.81
C SER A 265 3.29 23.42 5.58
N ALA A 266 2.00 23.20 5.79
CA ALA A 266 0.97 23.37 4.79
C ALA A 266 -0.09 24.35 5.33
N PRO A 267 -0.46 25.40 4.56
CA PRO A 267 -1.56 26.25 4.93
C PRO A 267 -2.86 25.45 4.91
N GLY A 268 -3.67 25.65 5.90
CA GLY A 268 -5.02 25.10 6.04
C GLY A 268 -6.09 26.15 5.75
N PRO A 269 -7.36 25.81 6.00
CA PRO A 269 -8.49 26.73 5.85
C PRO A 269 -8.49 27.80 6.93
N VAL A 270 -9.31 28.84 6.70
CA VAL A 270 -9.75 29.76 7.75
C VAL A 270 -11.14 29.31 8.20
N LEU A 271 -11.25 28.85 9.44
CA LEU A 271 -12.52 28.41 10.02
C LEU A 271 -12.76 29.13 11.35
N HIS A 272 -13.98 29.56 11.60
CA HIS A 272 -14.35 30.30 12.82
C HIS A 272 -13.42 31.48 13.12
N GLY A 273 -12.94 32.20 12.08
CA GLY A 273 -12.01 33.30 12.21
C GLY A 273 -10.56 32.92 12.52
N ARG A 274 -10.26 31.60 12.60
CA ARG A 274 -8.89 31.06 12.86
C ARG A 274 -8.27 30.51 11.57
N ALA A 275 -7.09 31.01 11.23
CA ALA A 275 -6.27 30.43 10.16
C ALA A 275 -5.51 29.20 10.67
N TYR A 276 -5.64 28.08 9.97
CA TYR A 276 -4.91 26.85 10.29
C TYR A 276 -3.58 26.77 9.53
N THR A 277 -2.58 26.27 10.20
CA THR A 277 -1.31 25.84 9.59
C THR A 277 -0.92 24.49 10.15
N PHE A 278 -0.71 23.53 9.27
CA PHE A 278 -0.41 22.15 9.67
C PHE A 278 1.07 21.85 9.48
N MET A 279 1.67 21.23 10.49
CA MET A 279 3.09 20.83 10.55
C MET A 279 3.17 19.42 11.12
N PHE A 280 4.35 18.79 11.03
CA PHE A 280 4.62 17.58 11.83
C PHE A 280 4.66 17.93 13.33
N GLY A 281 4.32 16.93 14.14
CA GLY A 281 4.51 17.04 15.58
C GLY A 281 5.99 16.99 15.98
N THR A 282 6.27 17.26 17.25
CA THR A 282 7.63 17.30 17.78
C THR A 282 8.30 15.93 17.87
N GLN A 283 7.50 14.85 17.88
CA GLN A 283 8.01 13.47 17.88
C GLN A 283 8.48 13.09 16.48
N LEU A 284 9.78 13.15 16.27
CA LEU A 284 10.48 12.73 15.06
C LEU A 284 11.61 11.77 15.48
N ASP A 285 11.51 10.52 15.05
CA ASP A 285 12.57 9.51 15.22
C ASP A 285 13.31 9.35 13.90
N VAL A 286 14.64 9.51 13.91
CA VAL A 286 15.49 9.33 12.73
C VAL A 286 16.68 8.47 13.14
N ARG A 287 16.81 7.30 12.50
CA ARG A 287 17.84 6.30 12.81
C ARG A 287 18.62 5.94 11.54
N PRO A 288 19.94 5.99 11.54
CA PRO A 288 20.77 5.41 10.49
C PRO A 288 20.45 3.91 10.33
N ILE A 289 20.44 3.45 9.07
CA ILE A 289 20.28 2.04 8.74
C ILE A 289 21.67 1.49 8.41
N ARG A 290 22.08 0.42 9.09
CA ARG A 290 23.34 -0.27 8.81
C ARG A 290 23.07 -1.60 8.11
N SER A 291 24.03 -2.07 7.32
CA SER A 291 23.94 -3.37 6.66
C SER A 291 23.94 -4.49 7.69
N ALA A 292 23.20 -5.57 7.42
CA ALA A 292 22.95 -6.67 8.36
C ALA A 292 24.18 -7.50 8.76
N ASP A 293 25.34 -7.24 8.16
CA ASP A 293 26.57 -7.99 8.42
C ASP A 293 27.27 -7.63 9.75
N PHE A 294 26.75 -6.62 10.48
CA PHE A 294 27.19 -6.32 11.83
C PHE A 294 26.28 -7.01 12.85
N ALA A 295 26.64 -8.23 13.19
CA ALA A 295 26.00 -9.00 14.24
C ALA A 295 26.34 -8.40 15.61
N GLY A 296 25.40 -7.69 16.21
CA GLY A 296 25.53 -7.27 17.61
C GLY A 296 24.74 -5.99 17.91
N GLY A 297 23.58 -6.12 18.56
CA GLY A 297 22.97 -5.01 19.25
C GLY A 297 21.66 -4.48 18.69
N THR A 298 21.16 -3.45 19.29
CA THR A 298 19.90 -2.73 19.05
C THR A 298 19.83 -1.95 17.73
N GLU A 299 20.72 -2.24 16.77
CA GLU A 299 20.83 -1.51 15.51
C GLU A 299 19.74 -1.91 14.49
N LEU A 300 19.27 -0.92 13.74
CA LEU A 300 18.21 -1.10 12.76
C LEU A 300 18.77 -1.70 11.47
N THR A 301 18.40 -2.94 11.16
CA THR A 301 18.87 -3.65 9.97
C THR A 301 17.98 -3.40 8.75
N ASP A 302 18.53 -3.54 7.54
CA ASP A 302 17.79 -3.46 6.28
C ASP A 302 16.58 -4.41 6.24
N ARG A 303 16.77 -5.64 6.74
CA ARG A 303 15.71 -6.66 6.81
C ARG A 303 14.57 -6.25 7.74
N ALA A 304 14.90 -5.72 8.91
CA ALA A 304 13.91 -5.25 9.89
C ALA A 304 13.10 -4.08 9.33
N VAL A 305 13.77 -3.11 8.68
CA VAL A 305 13.12 -1.95 8.05
C VAL A 305 12.20 -2.38 6.91
N ALA A 306 12.66 -3.27 6.01
CA ALA A 306 11.86 -3.76 4.90
C ALA A 306 10.62 -4.51 5.39
N ALA A 307 10.77 -5.38 6.40
CA ALA A 307 9.65 -6.11 7.01
C ALA A 307 8.65 -5.17 7.69
N TYR A 308 9.15 -4.16 8.41
CA TYR A 308 8.32 -3.16 9.08
C TYR A 308 7.49 -2.38 8.06
N ILE A 309 8.10 -1.79 7.04
CA ILE A 309 7.40 -1.03 6.00
C ILE A 309 6.38 -1.90 5.27
N ALA A 310 6.76 -3.13 4.90
CA ALA A 310 5.86 -4.05 4.20
C ALA A 310 4.63 -4.42 5.04
N LYS A 311 4.78 -4.61 6.35
CA LYS A 311 3.68 -4.88 7.29
C LYS A 311 2.65 -3.76 7.27
N TYR A 312 3.10 -2.50 7.26
CA TYR A 312 2.20 -1.34 7.32
C TYR A 312 1.64 -0.93 5.97
N ALA A 313 2.29 -1.28 4.88
CA ALA A 313 1.79 -0.99 3.53
C ALA A 313 0.43 -1.66 3.21
N THR A 314 0.06 -2.73 3.92
CA THR A 314 -1.21 -3.45 3.75
C THR A 314 -2.31 -3.02 4.73
N LYS A 315 -1.99 -2.17 5.69
CA LYS A 315 -2.96 -1.63 6.65
C LYS A 315 -3.65 -0.38 6.10
N GLY A 316 -4.84 -0.09 6.59
CA GLY A 316 -5.61 1.13 6.33
C GLY A 316 -6.08 1.76 7.62
N ALA A 317 -7.22 2.42 7.61
CA ALA A 317 -7.83 3.03 8.79
C ALA A 317 -8.47 1.99 9.74
N GLU A 318 -8.49 0.72 9.37
CA GLU A 318 -9.19 -0.36 10.08
C GLU A 318 -8.73 -0.51 11.54
N THR A 319 -7.50 -0.14 11.85
CA THR A 319 -7.00 -0.11 13.24
C THR A 319 -7.75 0.86 14.13
N THR A 320 -8.37 1.88 13.56
CA THR A 320 -9.18 2.90 14.26
C THR A 320 -10.66 2.75 13.92
N THR A 321 -11.00 2.50 12.63
CA THR A 321 -12.38 2.48 12.13
C THR A 321 -13.01 1.07 12.11
N GLY A 322 -12.32 0.05 12.63
CA GLY A 322 -12.82 -1.31 12.65
C GLY A 322 -13.09 -1.84 11.24
N THR A 323 -14.31 -2.32 10.99
CA THR A 323 -14.71 -2.94 9.71
C THR A 323 -15.10 -1.94 8.62
N LEU A 324 -15.11 -0.63 8.89
CA LEU A 324 -15.50 0.38 7.89
C LEU A 324 -14.37 0.58 6.88
N ASP A 325 -14.55 0.03 5.70
CA ASP A 325 -13.54 0.01 4.64
C ASP A 325 -14.03 0.64 3.31
N ARG A 326 -15.21 1.25 3.30
CA ARG A 326 -15.85 1.92 2.17
C ARG A 326 -16.32 3.34 2.52
N PRO A 327 -16.49 4.22 1.53
CA PRO A 327 -17.18 5.50 1.75
C PRO A 327 -18.58 5.29 2.31
N LEU A 328 -18.99 6.18 3.20
CA LEU A 328 -20.37 6.26 3.69
C LEU A 328 -21.25 6.90 2.60
N LYS A 329 -22.46 6.40 2.46
CA LYS A 329 -23.52 7.05 1.66
C LYS A 329 -24.26 8.06 2.51
N PHE A 330 -24.52 7.72 3.77
CA PHE A 330 -25.26 8.54 4.73
C PHE A 330 -24.62 8.50 6.10
N LEU A 331 -24.67 9.60 6.84
CA LEU A 331 -24.14 9.66 8.20
C LEU A 331 -24.85 8.69 9.17
N ALA A 332 -26.14 8.41 8.93
CA ALA A 332 -26.93 7.48 9.73
C ALA A 332 -26.34 6.04 9.78
N GLU A 333 -25.56 5.66 8.77
CA GLU A 333 -24.89 4.35 8.75
C GLU A 333 -23.98 4.15 9.97
N LEU A 334 -23.44 5.25 10.55
CA LEU A 334 -22.57 5.17 11.72
C LEU A 334 -23.23 4.50 12.93
N ALA A 335 -24.56 4.62 13.07
CA ALA A 335 -25.28 4.02 14.19
C ALA A 335 -25.22 2.49 14.18
N GLN A 336 -25.09 1.88 13.00
CA GLN A 336 -25.07 0.43 12.80
C GLN A 336 -23.65 -0.16 12.79
N LEU A 337 -22.60 0.67 12.79
CA LEU A 337 -21.22 0.19 12.72
C LEU A 337 -20.68 -0.17 14.11
N ARG A 338 -20.01 -1.29 14.20
CA ARG A 338 -19.26 -1.72 15.39
C ARG A 338 -17.87 -1.07 15.40
N ILE A 339 -17.84 0.20 15.76
CA ILE A 339 -16.63 1.03 15.85
C ILE A 339 -16.57 1.72 17.21
N SER A 340 -15.37 2.13 17.65
CA SER A 340 -15.22 2.89 18.90
C SER A 340 -15.92 4.24 18.80
N GLU A 341 -16.31 4.82 19.95
CA GLU A 341 -16.93 6.17 19.98
C GLU A 341 -15.93 7.21 19.47
N HIS A 342 -14.65 7.05 19.74
CA HIS A 342 -13.63 7.91 19.18
C HIS A 342 -13.61 7.89 17.64
N ALA A 343 -13.62 6.69 17.03
CA ALA A 343 -13.70 6.55 15.57
C ALA A 343 -14.98 7.16 15.01
N ARG A 344 -16.12 6.97 15.70
CA ARG A 344 -17.43 7.55 15.35
C ARG A 344 -17.38 9.08 15.34
N ARG A 345 -16.79 9.69 16.37
CA ARG A 345 -16.61 11.14 16.45
C ARG A 345 -15.68 11.66 15.34
N MET A 346 -14.56 11.01 15.06
CA MET A 346 -13.65 11.36 13.97
C MET A 346 -14.36 11.35 12.59
N ILE A 347 -15.09 10.26 12.30
CA ILE A 347 -15.82 10.12 11.03
C ILE A 347 -16.93 11.17 10.92
N ARG A 348 -17.71 11.38 12.00
CA ARG A 348 -18.76 12.40 12.06
C ARG A 348 -18.21 13.80 11.85
N THR A 349 -17.08 14.14 12.46
CA THR A 349 -16.39 15.41 12.27
C THR A 349 -15.96 15.59 10.81
N ALA A 350 -15.35 14.59 10.20
CA ALA A 350 -14.99 14.63 8.78
C ALA A 350 -16.22 14.84 7.88
N TRP A 351 -17.34 14.20 8.21
CA TRP A 351 -18.57 14.33 7.45
C TRP A 351 -19.19 15.75 7.58
N ILE A 352 -19.24 16.30 8.79
CA ILE A 352 -19.76 17.64 9.07
C ILE A 352 -18.88 18.70 8.40
N LEU A 353 -17.57 18.62 8.59
CA LEU A 353 -16.61 19.52 7.93
C LEU A 353 -16.73 19.47 6.40
N GLY A 354 -16.98 18.30 5.83
CA GLY A 354 -17.16 18.11 4.39
C GLY A 354 -18.47 18.69 3.82
N ALA A 355 -19.32 19.31 4.66
CA ALA A 355 -20.49 20.09 4.23
C ALA A 355 -20.15 21.57 4.00
N ARG A 356 -18.98 22.02 4.48
CA ARG A 356 -18.57 23.42 4.40
C ARG A 356 -18.02 23.76 3.03
N PRO A 357 -18.47 24.81 2.37
CA PRO A 357 -17.98 25.22 1.05
C PRO A 357 -16.46 25.48 1.04
N GLU A 358 -15.92 26.04 2.13
CA GLU A 358 -14.50 26.38 2.28
C GLU A 358 -13.60 25.14 2.30
N LEU A 359 -14.18 23.93 2.48
CA LEU A 359 -13.48 22.65 2.57
C LEU A 359 -13.82 21.70 1.42
N GLU A 360 -14.51 22.16 0.38
CA GLU A 360 -14.96 21.33 -0.75
C GLU A 360 -13.78 20.58 -1.40
N ASP A 361 -12.66 21.26 -1.63
CA ASP A 361 -11.45 20.67 -2.22
C ASP A 361 -10.88 19.50 -1.42
N LEU A 362 -11.11 19.45 -0.11
CA LEU A 362 -10.67 18.36 0.75
C LEU A 362 -11.52 17.10 0.57
N ARG A 363 -12.74 17.21 0.04
CA ARG A 363 -13.68 16.10 -0.20
C ARG A 363 -13.87 15.21 1.03
N LEU A 364 -13.96 15.82 2.22
CA LEU A 364 -13.91 15.10 3.51
C LEU A 364 -15.03 14.07 3.66
N ARG A 365 -16.22 14.29 3.09
CA ARG A 365 -17.32 13.29 3.12
C ARG A 365 -16.93 12.00 2.39
N ALA A 366 -16.30 12.10 1.23
CA ALA A 366 -15.84 10.94 0.47
C ALA A 366 -14.72 10.18 1.20
N TRP A 367 -13.94 10.86 2.05
CA TRP A 367 -12.83 10.32 2.81
C TRP A 367 -13.08 10.20 4.31
N ALA A 368 -14.33 10.34 4.76
CA ALA A 368 -14.69 10.22 6.17
C ALA A 368 -14.31 8.86 6.77
N HIS A 369 -14.52 7.77 6.03
CA HIS A 369 -14.08 6.41 6.40
C HIS A 369 -12.56 6.27 6.55
N MET A 370 -11.79 7.22 6.02
CA MET A 370 -10.34 7.34 6.14
C MET A 370 -9.95 8.49 7.07
N LEU A 371 -10.84 8.92 7.95
CA LEU A 371 -10.62 9.97 8.95
C LEU A 371 -10.05 11.26 8.33
N GLY A 372 -10.46 11.59 7.10
CA GLY A 372 -10.02 12.74 6.33
C GLY A 372 -8.75 12.53 5.48
N PHE A 373 -7.99 11.44 5.67
CA PHE A 373 -6.77 11.21 4.90
C PHE A 373 -7.07 10.78 3.46
N ARG A 374 -6.56 11.54 2.50
CA ARG A 374 -6.71 11.32 1.05
C ARG A 374 -5.40 10.91 0.35
N GLY A 375 -4.34 10.68 1.09
CA GLY A 375 -3.03 10.39 0.52
C GLY A 375 -2.82 8.94 0.12
N HIS A 376 -1.77 8.70 -0.68
CA HIS A 376 -1.31 7.35 -0.96
C HIS A 376 -0.62 6.75 0.27
N PHE A 377 -1.00 5.52 0.63
CA PHE A 377 -0.40 4.82 1.77
C PHE A 377 1.05 4.44 1.52
N SER A 378 1.41 4.05 0.31
CA SER A 378 2.78 3.72 -0.06
C SER A 378 3.19 4.54 -1.27
N THR A 379 4.30 5.24 -1.17
CA THR A 379 4.89 6.02 -2.27
C THR A 379 6.41 5.92 -2.21
N LYS A 380 7.04 6.02 -3.37
CA LYS A 380 8.49 6.12 -3.47
C LYS A 380 8.90 7.10 -4.58
N THR A 381 10.12 7.61 -4.51
CA THR A 381 10.73 8.31 -5.64
C THR A 381 11.00 7.31 -6.77
N ARG A 382 10.95 7.80 -8.00
CA ARG A 382 11.09 6.97 -9.20
C ARG A 382 12.37 6.12 -9.18
N ARG A 383 13.49 6.72 -8.77
CA ARG A 383 14.83 6.10 -8.75
C ARG A 383 15.20 5.39 -7.44
N TYR A 384 14.27 5.26 -6.49
CA TYR A 384 14.57 4.57 -5.24
C TYR A 384 14.86 3.07 -5.45
N SER A 385 14.03 2.39 -6.23
CA SER A 385 14.14 0.95 -6.51
C SER A 385 13.22 0.54 -7.66
N THR A 386 13.11 -0.78 -7.90
CA THR A 386 12.15 -1.41 -8.81
C THR A 386 10.70 -0.96 -8.60
N THR A 387 9.79 -1.35 -9.49
CA THR A 387 8.36 -1.03 -9.40
C THR A 387 7.51 -2.28 -9.12
N LEU A 388 6.31 -2.09 -8.58
CA LEU A 388 5.34 -3.19 -8.44
C LEU A 388 4.96 -3.79 -9.81
N GLY A 389 4.95 -2.97 -10.87
CA GLY A 389 4.73 -3.42 -12.25
C GLY A 389 5.83 -4.38 -12.71
N ALA A 390 7.10 -4.00 -12.53
CA ALA A 390 8.25 -4.85 -12.87
C ALA A 390 8.25 -6.18 -12.10
N LEU A 391 7.92 -6.16 -10.80
CA LEU A 391 7.82 -7.38 -10.00
C LEU A 391 6.68 -8.30 -10.48
N ARG A 392 5.56 -7.73 -10.91
CA ARG A 392 4.44 -8.50 -11.47
C ARG A 392 4.79 -9.08 -12.83
N GLN A 393 5.45 -8.29 -13.68
CA GLN A 393 5.92 -8.74 -14.99
C GLN A 393 6.89 -9.89 -14.87
N ALA A 394 7.92 -9.77 -14.04
CA ALA A 394 8.87 -10.86 -13.79
C ALA A 394 8.19 -12.17 -13.35
N ARG A 395 7.13 -12.10 -12.53
CA ARG A 395 6.35 -13.29 -12.15
C ARG A 395 5.49 -13.83 -13.31
N ALA A 396 5.00 -12.97 -14.17
CA ALA A 396 4.23 -13.40 -15.35
C ALA A 396 5.14 -14.09 -16.36
N ASP A 397 6.33 -13.54 -16.59
CA ASP A 397 7.35 -14.09 -17.50
C ASP A 397 7.84 -15.46 -17.02
N TRP A 398 8.15 -15.56 -15.73
CA TRP A 398 8.55 -16.85 -15.13
C TRP A 398 7.47 -17.92 -15.27
N ARG A 399 6.18 -17.58 -15.08
CA ARG A 399 5.07 -18.55 -15.26
C ARG A 399 4.91 -18.94 -16.73
N ARG A 400 5.10 -18.02 -17.67
CA ARG A 400 5.09 -18.33 -19.10
C ARG A 400 6.20 -19.30 -19.45
N ALA A 401 7.43 -19.00 -19.07
CA ALA A 401 8.57 -19.88 -19.32
C ALA A 401 8.38 -21.31 -18.76
N GLN A 402 7.72 -21.42 -17.59
CA GLN A 402 7.39 -22.76 -17.05
C GLN A 402 6.29 -23.48 -17.84
N SER A 403 5.29 -22.75 -18.35
CA SER A 403 4.23 -23.37 -19.17
C SER A 403 4.73 -23.75 -20.55
N GLU A 404 5.69 -23.02 -21.13
CA GLU A 404 6.30 -23.30 -22.42
C GLU A 404 7.27 -24.49 -22.33
N SER A 405 7.94 -24.72 -21.21
CA SER A 405 8.80 -25.89 -21.03
C SER A 405 8.03 -27.23 -20.97
N THR A 406 6.68 -27.17 -20.89
CA THR A 406 5.78 -28.32 -20.93
C THR A 406 5.14 -28.56 -22.31
N VAL A 407 5.41 -27.69 -23.31
CA VAL A 407 4.91 -27.81 -24.70
C VAL A 407 6.10 -28.16 -25.62
N PRO A 408 5.96 -29.14 -26.55
CA PRO A 408 7.03 -29.45 -27.52
C PRO A 408 7.44 -28.23 -28.35
N ALA A 409 8.73 -28.11 -28.64
CA ALA A 409 9.43 -26.95 -29.19
C ALA A 409 9.13 -26.65 -30.68
N ASP A 410 7.90 -26.70 -31.15
CA ASP A 410 7.56 -26.47 -32.57
C ASP A 410 6.76 -25.17 -32.85
N SER A 411 6.80 -24.20 -31.96
CA SER A 411 6.20 -22.88 -32.19
C SER A 411 7.16 -21.75 -31.79
N THR A 412 8.24 -21.57 -32.55
CA THR A 412 9.06 -20.35 -32.50
C THR A 412 8.36 -19.21 -33.25
N ALA A 413 7.31 -18.62 -32.69
CA ALA A 413 6.84 -17.33 -33.11
C ALA A 413 7.49 -16.25 -32.26
N ALA A 414 8.30 -15.39 -32.86
CA ALA A 414 8.96 -14.29 -32.22
C ALA A 414 7.92 -13.38 -31.51
N GLU A 415 8.05 -13.24 -30.18
CA GLU A 415 7.13 -12.46 -29.34
C GLU A 415 7.05 -10.96 -29.70
N ASP A 416 8.04 -10.42 -30.40
CA ASP A 416 8.16 -8.99 -30.76
C ASP A 416 7.30 -8.54 -31.94
N THR A 417 6.55 -9.44 -32.56
CA THR A 417 5.79 -9.18 -33.78
C THR A 417 4.29 -9.44 -33.63
N THR A 418 3.77 -9.46 -32.44
CA THR A 418 2.33 -9.71 -32.20
C THR A 418 1.63 -8.48 -31.66
N LEU A 419 0.62 -7.98 -32.39
CA LEU A 419 -0.31 -6.96 -31.90
C LEU A 419 -1.43 -7.61 -31.10
N VAL A 420 -1.63 -7.14 -29.88
CA VAL A 420 -2.72 -7.56 -29.00
C VAL A 420 -3.81 -6.51 -28.97
N LEU A 421 -4.97 -6.82 -29.53
CA LEU A 421 -6.17 -6.00 -29.43
C LEU A 421 -7.05 -6.55 -28.31
N ALA A 422 -7.35 -5.73 -27.30
CA ALA A 422 -8.16 -6.15 -26.18
C ALA A 422 -9.20 -5.09 -25.82
N HIS A 423 -10.44 -5.54 -25.65
CA HIS A 423 -11.54 -4.73 -25.18
C HIS A 423 -12.17 -5.43 -23.97
N TRP A 424 -12.00 -4.84 -22.79
CA TRP A 424 -12.55 -5.38 -21.54
C TRP A 424 -13.39 -4.33 -20.83
N THR A 425 -14.59 -4.72 -20.40
CA THR A 425 -15.49 -3.90 -19.60
C THR A 425 -15.68 -4.52 -18.21
N TYR A 426 -15.87 -3.67 -17.22
CA TYR A 426 -16.15 -4.11 -15.85
C TYR A 426 -17.55 -4.69 -15.76
N ALA A 427 -17.67 -5.96 -15.34
CA ALA A 427 -18.95 -6.66 -15.15
C ALA A 427 -19.32 -6.87 -13.68
N GLY A 428 -18.38 -6.74 -12.75
CA GLY A 428 -18.63 -6.90 -11.33
C GLY A 428 -17.43 -7.36 -10.52
N VAL A 429 -17.67 -7.70 -9.25
CA VAL A 429 -16.66 -8.23 -8.34
C VAL A 429 -17.20 -9.41 -7.54
N GLY A 430 -16.28 -10.23 -7.05
CA GLY A 430 -16.58 -11.36 -6.16
C GLY A 430 -16.78 -12.67 -6.92
N LEU A 431 -16.91 -13.73 -6.16
CA LEU A 431 -17.23 -15.08 -6.61
C LEU A 431 -18.70 -15.36 -6.33
N SER A 432 -19.34 -16.21 -7.13
CA SER A 432 -20.60 -16.84 -6.76
C SER A 432 -20.38 -17.85 -5.63
N ARG A 433 -21.40 -18.25 -4.93
CA ARG A 433 -21.26 -19.23 -3.82
C ARG A 433 -20.66 -20.57 -4.26
N GLY A 434 -21.00 -21.03 -5.47
CA GLY A 434 -20.40 -22.24 -6.04
C GLY A 434 -18.91 -22.05 -6.35
N GLU A 435 -18.55 -20.92 -6.93
CA GLU A 435 -17.14 -20.56 -7.19
C GLU A 435 -16.34 -20.37 -5.88
N GLU A 436 -16.94 -19.79 -4.82
CA GLU A 436 -16.32 -19.67 -3.49
C GLU A 436 -16.00 -21.05 -2.91
N TRP A 437 -16.96 -21.97 -2.98
CA TRP A 437 -16.77 -23.33 -2.49
C TRP A 437 -15.67 -24.07 -3.26
N LEU A 438 -15.69 -24.01 -4.60
CA LEU A 438 -14.64 -24.60 -5.44
C LEU A 438 -13.27 -23.98 -5.16
N SER A 439 -13.21 -22.65 -5.02
CA SER A 439 -11.97 -21.95 -4.72
C SER A 439 -11.38 -22.38 -3.37
N ALA A 440 -12.24 -22.56 -2.36
CA ALA A 440 -11.84 -23.04 -1.04
C ALA A 440 -11.35 -24.50 -1.08
N ALA A 441 -12.06 -25.37 -1.82
CA ALA A 441 -11.71 -26.78 -1.96
C ALA A 441 -10.37 -27.02 -2.70
N HIS A 442 -9.99 -26.09 -3.59
CA HIS A 442 -8.76 -26.16 -4.39
C HIS A 442 -7.69 -25.11 -3.96
N ALA A 443 -7.91 -24.42 -2.83
CA ALA A 443 -6.90 -23.52 -2.31
C ALA A 443 -5.62 -24.30 -1.99
N PRO A 444 -4.45 -23.87 -2.47
CA PRO A 444 -3.21 -24.50 -2.05
C PRO A 444 -3.13 -24.43 -0.52
N ALA A 445 -2.77 -25.53 0.12
CA ALA A 445 -2.52 -25.56 1.54
C ALA A 445 -1.55 -24.41 1.85
N THR A 446 -2.05 -23.34 2.47
CA THR A 446 -1.21 -22.23 2.88
C THR A 446 -0.32 -22.78 3.97
N GLY A 447 0.93 -23.08 3.63
CA GLY A 447 1.99 -23.38 4.59
C GLY A 447 2.19 -22.17 5.50
N LEU A 448 1.34 -22.05 6.52
CA LEU A 448 1.54 -21.22 7.70
C LEU A 448 2.35 -22.01 8.72
N GLU A 449 3.45 -22.61 8.30
CA GLU A 449 4.48 -23.12 9.18
C GLU A 449 5.78 -22.36 8.88
N GLY A 450 6.19 -21.54 9.84
CA GLY A 450 7.53 -20.95 9.86
C GLY A 450 7.59 -19.42 9.89
N ALA A 451 7.01 -18.80 10.91
CA ALA A 451 7.42 -17.47 11.36
C ALA A 451 7.12 -17.28 12.85
N THR A 452 7.65 -18.20 13.67
CA THR A 452 7.92 -17.94 15.09
C THR A 452 9.43 -18.05 15.27
N ALA A 453 10.14 -16.94 15.15
CA ALA A 453 11.39 -16.62 15.81
C ALA A 453 11.68 -15.12 15.62
#